data_c3ab47414015b3c56f25e15445a2dde2
#
_entry.id   c3ab47414015b3c56f25e15445a2dde2
#
_cell.length_a   1.000
_cell.length_b   1.000
_cell.length_c   1.000
_cell.angle_alpha   90.00
_cell.angle_beta   90.00
_cell.angle_gamma   90.00
#
_symmetry.space_group_name_H-M   'P 1'
#
loop_
_entity.id
_entity.type
_entity.pdbx_description
1 polymer ?
#
loop_
_entity_poly.entity_id
_entity_poly.type
_entity_poly.pdbx_seq_one_letter_code
_entity_poly.pdbx_strand_id
1 'polypeptide(L)'
;MKRSPAARAIFGGIFDGDKKVARIEALDGQMANPAFWEDQAAAQKVIAEANRLKAIVNPSKSFRAELEDLAAMLELVDEMGDDPEAEGYQQEVIGTVEKVSPKLDQLELASFLSGEHDGCNALLTINSGAGGTESCDWADMQIGRAHV
;
A
#
# COMPACT_ATOMS: atom_id res chain seq x y z
N MET A 1 26.82 -0.97 1.90
CA MET A 1 25.67 -0.54 2.71
C MET A 1 24.83 -1.76 3.09
N LYS A 2 24.74 -2.12 4.37
CA LYS A 2 23.98 -3.32 4.79
C LYS A 2 22.50 -2.97 4.74
N ARG A 3 21.77 -3.57 3.81
CA ARG A 3 20.29 -3.44 3.73
C ARG A 3 19.69 -3.81 5.07
N SER A 4 18.86 -2.92 5.63
CA SER A 4 18.16 -3.15 6.90
C SER A 4 17.40 -4.48 6.83
N PRO A 5 17.49 -5.36 7.86
CA PRO A 5 16.74 -6.61 7.88
C PRO A 5 15.22 -6.40 7.81
N ALA A 6 14.72 -5.25 8.29
CA ALA A 6 13.31 -4.86 8.19
C ALA A 6 12.88 -4.66 6.73
N ALA A 7 13.66 -3.95 5.90
CA ALA A 7 13.35 -3.77 4.48
C ALA A 7 13.31 -5.12 3.73
N ARG A 8 14.17 -6.08 4.11
CA ARG A 8 14.21 -7.42 3.51
C ARG A 8 13.01 -8.28 3.93
N ALA A 9 12.49 -8.11 5.15
CA ALA A 9 11.30 -8.79 5.63
C ALA A 9 10.03 -8.24 4.97
N ILE A 10 9.93 -6.92 4.80
CA ILE A 10 8.80 -6.26 4.14
C ILE A 10 8.75 -6.64 2.65
N PHE A 11 9.89 -6.71 1.97
CA PHE A 11 9.94 -7.01 0.52
C PHE A 11 10.08 -8.50 0.18
N GLY A 12 10.46 -9.37 1.11
CA GLY A 12 10.72 -10.78 0.84
C GLY A 12 9.79 -11.79 1.49
N GLY A 13 9.03 -11.40 2.54
CA GLY A 13 8.22 -12.32 3.34
C GLY A 13 6.73 -12.03 3.38
N ILE A 14 6.33 -10.76 3.29
CA ILE A 14 4.93 -10.35 3.39
C ILE A 14 4.23 -10.36 2.03
N PHE A 15 4.99 -10.16 0.96
CA PHE A 15 4.48 -10.21 -0.40
C PHE A 15 5.01 -11.46 -1.11
N ASP A 16 4.16 -12.44 -1.28
CA ASP A 16 4.23 -13.41 -2.38
C ASP A 16 4.01 -12.63 -3.71
N GLY A 17 4.77 -11.53 -3.85
CA GLY A 17 4.60 -10.50 -4.88
C GLY A 17 4.69 -11.09 -6.26
N ASP A 18 5.67 -11.99 -6.47
CA ASP A 18 5.88 -12.62 -7.76
C ASP A 18 4.71 -13.53 -8.14
N LYS A 19 4.15 -14.28 -7.18
CA LYS A 19 2.96 -15.11 -7.41
C LYS A 19 1.71 -14.28 -7.65
N LYS A 20 1.53 -13.19 -6.92
CA LYS A 20 0.41 -12.26 -7.13
C LYS A 20 0.51 -11.57 -8.47
N VAL A 21 1.69 -11.15 -8.88
CA VAL A 21 1.94 -10.56 -10.21
C VAL A 21 1.62 -11.58 -11.31
N ALA A 22 2.16 -12.79 -11.22
CA ALA A 22 1.87 -13.86 -12.19
C ALA A 22 0.36 -14.19 -12.24
N ARG A 23 -0.33 -14.15 -11.08
CA ARG A 23 -1.78 -14.36 -11.05
C ARG A 23 -2.54 -13.23 -11.73
N ILE A 24 -2.13 -11.96 -11.53
CA ILE A 24 -2.71 -10.81 -12.22
C ILE A 24 -2.55 -10.96 -13.73
N GLU A 25 -1.35 -11.31 -14.20
CA GLU A 25 -1.08 -11.50 -15.62
C GLU A 25 -1.94 -12.62 -16.22
N ALA A 26 -2.13 -13.72 -15.49
CA ALA A 26 -3.02 -14.81 -15.91
C ALA A 26 -4.49 -14.36 -16.00
N LEU A 27 -4.96 -13.56 -15.05
CA LEU A 27 -6.32 -13.02 -15.05
C LEU A 27 -6.51 -11.98 -16.16
N ASP A 28 -5.53 -11.11 -16.37
CA ASP A 28 -5.55 -10.13 -17.47
C ASP A 28 -5.54 -10.84 -18.84
N GLY A 29 -4.80 -11.93 -18.97
CA GLY A 29 -4.83 -12.79 -20.15
C GLY A 29 -6.20 -13.44 -20.40
N GLN A 30 -6.91 -13.84 -19.33
CA GLN A 30 -8.30 -14.35 -19.46
C GLN A 30 -9.27 -13.25 -19.93
N MET A 31 -9.12 -12.03 -19.39
CA MET A 31 -9.95 -10.88 -19.78
C MET A 31 -9.73 -10.41 -21.21
N ALA A 32 -8.56 -10.69 -21.78
CA ALA A 32 -8.24 -10.39 -23.18
C ALA A 32 -8.96 -11.30 -24.19
N ASN A 33 -9.50 -12.46 -23.75
CA ASN A 33 -10.23 -13.37 -24.60
C ASN A 33 -11.67 -12.85 -24.84
N PRO A 34 -12.13 -12.67 -26.10
CA PRO A 34 -13.51 -12.23 -26.39
C PRO A 34 -14.59 -13.11 -25.76
N ALA A 35 -14.40 -14.43 -25.71
CA ALA A 35 -15.33 -15.38 -25.10
C ALA A 35 -15.49 -15.18 -23.57
N PHE A 36 -14.56 -14.49 -22.94
CA PHE A 36 -14.64 -14.19 -21.50
C PHE A 36 -15.89 -13.37 -21.13
N TRP A 37 -16.36 -12.55 -22.02
CA TRP A 37 -17.47 -11.61 -21.81
C TRP A 37 -18.85 -12.25 -22.01
N GLU A 38 -18.92 -13.51 -22.49
CA GLU A 38 -20.18 -14.24 -22.73
C GLU A 38 -20.82 -14.64 -21.39
N ASP A 39 -20.03 -14.95 -20.35
CA ASP A 39 -20.53 -15.24 -19.00
C ASP A 39 -20.25 -14.07 -18.05
N GLN A 40 -21.23 -13.19 -17.91
CA GLN A 40 -21.13 -12.00 -17.08
C GLN A 40 -20.87 -12.31 -15.59
N ALA A 41 -21.43 -13.40 -15.07
CA ALA A 41 -21.26 -13.76 -13.65
C ALA A 41 -19.86 -14.28 -13.36
N ALA A 42 -19.28 -15.08 -14.25
CA ALA A 42 -17.90 -15.53 -14.16
C ALA A 42 -16.92 -14.35 -14.36
N ALA A 43 -17.20 -13.49 -15.35
CA ALA A 43 -16.39 -12.31 -15.62
C ALA A 43 -16.28 -11.37 -14.41
N GLN A 44 -17.39 -11.10 -13.72
CA GLN A 44 -17.39 -10.25 -12.51
C GLN A 44 -16.50 -10.81 -11.40
N LYS A 45 -16.49 -12.13 -11.20
CA LYS A 45 -15.64 -12.76 -10.17
C LYS A 45 -14.16 -12.61 -10.50
N VAL A 46 -13.79 -12.83 -11.75
CA VAL A 46 -12.40 -12.69 -12.22
C VAL A 46 -11.94 -11.24 -12.12
N ILE A 47 -12.78 -10.28 -12.53
CA ILE A 47 -12.49 -8.84 -12.41
C ILE A 47 -12.34 -8.44 -10.94
N ALA A 48 -13.20 -8.92 -10.05
CA ALA A 48 -13.11 -8.63 -8.63
C ALA A 48 -11.79 -9.18 -8.03
N GLU A 49 -11.40 -10.41 -8.39
CA GLU A 49 -10.14 -11.02 -7.98
C GLU A 49 -8.94 -10.20 -8.51
N ALA A 50 -8.95 -9.85 -9.79
CA ALA A 50 -7.89 -9.06 -10.41
C ALA A 50 -7.75 -7.68 -9.75
N ASN A 51 -8.86 -6.98 -9.51
CA ASN A 51 -8.87 -5.69 -8.85
C ASN A 51 -8.35 -5.77 -7.40
N ARG A 52 -8.75 -6.79 -6.65
CA ARG A 52 -8.24 -7.04 -5.29
C ARG A 52 -6.73 -7.24 -5.28
N LEU A 53 -6.20 -8.05 -6.19
CA LEU A 53 -4.76 -8.29 -6.30
C LEU A 53 -4.02 -7.03 -6.75
N LYS A 54 -4.55 -6.30 -7.73
CA LYS A 54 -3.97 -5.03 -8.22
C LYS A 54 -3.94 -3.94 -7.14
N ALA A 55 -4.96 -3.87 -6.30
CA ALA A 55 -5.01 -2.93 -5.17
C ALA A 55 -3.87 -3.14 -4.15
N ILE A 56 -3.38 -4.38 -4.02
CA ILE A 56 -2.25 -4.71 -3.15
C ILE A 56 -0.91 -4.50 -3.87
N VAL A 57 -0.82 -4.94 -5.12
CA VAL A 57 0.46 -4.99 -5.86
C VAL A 57 0.87 -3.62 -6.41
N ASN A 58 -0.10 -2.84 -6.93
CA ASN A 58 0.22 -1.56 -7.58
C ASN A 58 0.85 -0.54 -6.64
N PRO A 59 0.34 -0.30 -5.40
CA PRO A 59 0.98 0.62 -4.46
C PRO A 59 2.42 0.20 -4.13
N SER A 60 2.65 -1.11 -3.98
CA SER A 60 3.99 -1.65 -3.68
C SER A 60 4.95 -1.48 -4.85
N LYS A 61 4.49 -1.65 -6.10
CA LYS A 61 5.30 -1.41 -7.30
C LYS A 61 5.63 0.08 -7.45
N SER A 62 4.64 0.96 -7.26
CA SER A 62 4.85 2.41 -7.33
C SER A 62 5.85 2.87 -6.26
N PHE A 63 5.68 2.40 -5.03
CA PHE A 63 6.59 2.72 -3.94
C PHE A 63 8.02 2.24 -4.20
N ARG A 64 8.18 1.06 -4.80
CA ARG A 64 9.49 0.54 -5.18
C ARG A 64 10.16 1.41 -6.23
N ALA A 65 9.43 1.85 -7.26
CA ALA A 65 9.95 2.77 -8.26
C ALA A 65 10.42 4.09 -7.63
N GLU A 66 9.60 4.67 -6.72
CA GLU A 66 9.98 5.89 -5.98
C GLU A 66 11.26 5.70 -5.15
N LEU A 67 11.47 4.50 -4.58
CA LEU A 67 12.71 4.19 -3.84
C LEU A 67 13.92 4.01 -4.77
N GLU A 68 13.72 3.45 -5.96
CA GLU A 68 14.76 3.31 -6.96
C GLU A 68 15.19 4.68 -7.50
N ASP A 69 14.23 5.58 -7.75
CA ASP A 69 14.51 6.97 -8.14
C ASP A 69 15.26 7.72 -7.03
N LEU A 70 14.82 7.58 -5.77
CA LEU A 70 15.50 8.17 -4.62
C LEU A 70 16.94 7.66 -4.46
N ALA A 71 17.16 6.36 -4.69
CA ALA A 71 18.49 5.78 -4.63
C ALA A 71 19.40 6.35 -5.73
N ALA A 72 18.88 6.54 -6.94
CA ALA A 72 19.63 7.17 -8.03
C ALA A 72 19.96 8.64 -7.73
N MET A 73 19.04 9.39 -7.12
CA MET A 73 19.30 10.77 -6.68
C MET A 73 20.39 10.83 -5.61
N LEU A 74 20.41 9.89 -4.66
CA LEU A 74 21.44 9.79 -3.64
C LEU A 74 22.82 9.49 -4.24
N GLU A 75 22.89 8.58 -5.21
CA GLU A 75 24.13 8.27 -5.92
C GLU A 75 24.65 9.51 -6.67
N LEU A 76 23.76 10.27 -7.31
CA LEU A 76 24.13 11.52 -7.99
C LEU A 76 24.71 12.55 -7.01
N VAL A 77 24.07 12.73 -5.85
CA VAL A 77 24.58 13.65 -4.81
C VAL A 77 25.95 13.21 -4.29
N ASP A 78 26.15 11.89 -4.10
CA ASP A 78 27.46 11.37 -3.67
C ASP A 78 28.55 11.59 -4.73
N GLU A 79 28.22 11.51 -6.02
CA GLU A 79 29.17 11.75 -7.12
C GLU A 79 29.52 13.24 -7.27
N MET A 80 28.57 14.14 -6.98
CA MET A 80 28.80 15.61 -7.05
C MET A 80 29.76 16.13 -5.96
N GLY A 81 29.87 15.43 -4.83
CA GLY A 81 30.78 15.79 -3.74
C GLY A 81 30.56 17.21 -3.22
N ASP A 82 31.60 18.04 -3.30
CA ASP A 82 31.58 19.43 -2.80
C ASP A 82 31.08 20.45 -3.86
N ASP A 83 30.40 20.04 -4.91
CA ASP A 83 29.82 20.91 -5.92
C ASP A 83 28.74 21.82 -5.28
N PRO A 84 28.74 23.13 -5.51
CA PRO A 84 27.71 24.04 -4.98
C PRO A 84 26.27 23.67 -5.40
N GLU A 85 26.10 23.00 -6.53
CA GLU A 85 24.79 22.52 -6.99
C GLU A 85 24.28 21.29 -6.19
N ALA A 86 25.19 20.55 -5.53
CA ALA A 86 24.84 19.37 -4.73
C ALA A 86 23.88 19.71 -3.59
N GLU A 87 23.95 20.92 -3.03
CA GLU A 87 23.05 21.35 -1.93
C GLU A 87 21.58 21.38 -2.39
N GLY A 88 21.32 21.81 -3.62
CA GLY A 88 19.96 21.80 -4.20
C GLY A 88 19.40 20.38 -4.31
N TYR A 89 20.18 19.44 -4.81
CA TYR A 89 19.79 18.04 -4.91
C TYR A 89 19.64 17.37 -3.54
N GLN A 90 20.46 17.73 -2.55
CA GLN A 90 20.29 17.25 -1.18
C GLN A 90 18.95 17.66 -0.58
N GLN A 91 18.53 18.92 -0.80
CA GLN A 91 17.21 19.39 -0.34
C GLN A 91 16.06 18.66 -1.03
N GLU A 92 16.20 18.36 -2.31
CA GLU A 92 15.21 17.58 -3.05
C GLU A 92 15.11 16.14 -2.52
N VAL A 93 16.24 15.50 -2.22
CA VAL A 93 16.30 14.18 -1.58
C VAL A 93 15.58 14.20 -0.23
N ILE A 94 15.86 15.19 0.61
CA ILE A 94 15.21 15.32 1.93
C ILE A 94 13.69 15.46 1.76
N GLY A 95 13.24 16.36 0.88
CA GLY A 95 11.81 16.55 0.61
C GLY A 95 11.14 15.29 0.02
N THR A 96 11.87 14.47 -0.72
CA THR A 96 11.36 13.19 -1.24
C THR A 96 11.26 12.15 -0.14
N VAL A 97 12.24 12.05 0.75
CA VAL A 97 12.20 11.16 1.93
C VAL A 97 11.01 11.48 2.83
N GLU A 98 10.75 12.77 3.07
CA GLU A 98 9.59 13.20 3.87
C GLU A 98 8.24 12.80 3.25
N LYS A 99 8.14 12.75 1.92
CA LYS A 99 6.94 12.31 1.20
C LYS A 99 6.80 10.79 1.15
N VAL A 100 7.91 10.08 1.07
CA VAL A 100 7.94 8.61 0.93
C VAL A 100 7.74 7.92 2.28
N SER A 101 8.21 8.52 3.38
CA SER A 101 8.09 7.96 4.73
C SER A 101 6.64 7.61 5.13
N PRO A 102 5.65 8.52 5.04
CA PRO A 102 4.27 8.20 5.39
C PRO A 102 3.63 7.16 4.46
N LYS A 103 4.10 7.05 3.21
CA LYS A 103 3.65 5.97 2.31
C LYS A 103 4.14 4.61 2.77
N LEU A 104 5.36 4.54 3.32
CA LEU A 104 5.88 3.31 3.91
C LEU A 104 5.02 2.86 5.10
N ASP A 105 4.67 3.79 5.99
CA ASP A 105 3.82 3.52 7.15
C ASP A 105 2.43 2.99 6.72
N GLN A 106 1.86 3.56 5.66
CA GLN A 106 0.59 3.10 5.09
C GLN A 106 0.70 1.70 4.49
N LEU A 107 1.78 1.40 3.76
CA LEU A 107 2.03 0.08 3.20
C LEU A 107 2.27 -0.96 4.30
N GLU A 108 2.98 -0.58 5.36
CA GLU A 108 3.19 -1.44 6.53
C GLU A 108 1.85 -1.75 7.21
N LEU A 109 1.02 -0.74 7.45
CA LEU A 109 -0.32 -0.93 8.01
C LEU A 109 -1.19 -1.84 7.11
N ALA A 110 -1.19 -1.60 5.80
CA ALA A 110 -1.92 -2.43 4.84
C ALA A 110 -1.41 -3.88 4.80
N SER A 111 -0.13 -4.11 5.12
CA SER A 111 0.44 -5.45 5.16
C SER A 111 -0.08 -6.28 6.34
N PHE A 112 -0.43 -5.63 7.45
CA PHE A 112 -1.07 -6.30 8.60
C PHE A 112 -2.51 -6.71 8.31
N LEU A 113 -3.17 -6.03 7.37
CA LEU A 113 -4.55 -6.29 6.95
C LEU A 113 -4.58 -7.22 5.72
N SER A 114 -3.96 -8.38 5.82
CA SER A 114 -3.83 -9.35 4.71
C SER A 114 -4.61 -10.65 4.91
N GLY A 115 -5.42 -10.74 5.96
CA GLY A 115 -6.27 -11.90 6.28
C GLY A 115 -7.42 -12.09 5.28
N GLU A 116 -8.02 -13.26 5.30
CA GLU A 116 -9.11 -13.65 4.39
C GLU A 116 -10.32 -12.70 4.49
N HIS A 117 -10.59 -12.16 5.68
CA HIS A 117 -11.74 -11.30 5.97
C HIS A 117 -11.43 -9.81 6.01
N ASP A 118 -10.15 -9.41 5.91
CA ASP A 118 -9.74 -7.99 6.05
C ASP A 118 -10.25 -7.10 4.91
N GLY A 119 -10.62 -7.69 3.77
CA GLY A 119 -11.28 -6.98 2.67
C GLY A 119 -12.82 -6.93 2.78
N CYS A 120 -13.40 -7.47 3.84
CA CYS A 120 -14.83 -7.48 4.04
C CYS A 120 -15.30 -6.22 4.81
N ASN A 121 -16.56 -5.85 4.63
CA ASN A 121 -17.18 -4.81 5.45
C ASN A 121 -17.25 -5.27 6.92
N ALA A 122 -16.92 -4.37 7.84
CA ALA A 122 -16.99 -4.62 9.26
C ALA A 122 -18.26 -4.02 9.87
N LEU A 123 -18.88 -4.74 10.79
CA LEU A 123 -19.93 -4.20 11.66
C LEU A 123 -19.29 -3.82 13.00
N LEU A 124 -19.24 -2.51 13.28
CA LEU A 124 -18.68 -1.99 14.53
C LEU A 124 -19.83 -1.64 15.49
N THR A 125 -19.79 -2.18 16.70
CA THR A 125 -20.70 -1.83 17.77
C THR A 125 -19.94 -1.12 18.87
N ILE A 126 -20.33 0.11 19.22
CA ILE A 126 -19.72 0.89 20.28
C ILE A 126 -20.73 0.98 21.43
N ASN A 127 -20.36 0.46 22.59
CA ASN A 127 -21.18 0.51 23.79
C ASN A 127 -20.54 1.48 24.79
N SER A 128 -21.33 2.44 25.29
CA SER A 128 -20.91 3.27 26.41
C SER A 128 -20.78 2.41 27.68
N GLY A 129 -19.65 2.54 28.37
CA GLY A 129 -19.46 1.89 29.66
C GLY A 129 -20.29 2.49 30.78
N ALA A 130 -19.97 2.20 32.06
CA ALA A 130 -20.67 2.66 33.24
C ALA A 130 -20.45 4.15 33.59
N GLY A 131 -19.93 4.96 32.69
CA GLY A 131 -19.54 6.38 32.87
C GLY A 131 -20.67 7.42 32.80
N GLY A 132 -21.93 7.02 32.73
CA GLY A 132 -23.07 7.94 32.64
C GLY A 132 -23.17 8.68 31.30
N THR A 133 -23.74 9.89 31.31
CA THR A 133 -24.03 10.70 30.09
C THR A 133 -22.78 11.01 29.29
N GLU A 134 -21.68 11.35 29.96
CA GLU A 134 -20.41 11.68 29.29
C GLU A 134 -19.83 10.51 28.48
N SER A 135 -20.00 9.26 28.96
CA SER A 135 -19.56 8.10 28.20
C SER A 135 -20.43 7.80 26.97
N CYS A 136 -21.71 8.19 27.03
CA CYS A 136 -22.62 8.11 25.88
C CYS A 136 -22.23 9.14 24.83
N ASP A 137 -21.96 10.40 25.24
CA ASP A 137 -21.50 11.47 24.35
C ASP A 137 -20.15 11.09 23.68
N TRP A 138 -19.27 10.48 24.45
CA TRP A 138 -18.00 10.02 23.90
C TRP A 138 -18.17 8.90 22.86
N ALA A 139 -19.07 7.96 23.11
CA ALA A 139 -19.39 6.89 22.17
C ALA A 139 -20.00 7.45 20.87
N ASP A 140 -20.89 8.45 20.98
CA ASP A 140 -21.49 9.14 19.83
C ASP A 140 -20.43 9.86 18.98
N MET A 141 -19.48 10.55 19.61
CA MET A 141 -18.35 11.16 18.92
C MET A 141 -17.49 10.13 18.16
N GLN A 142 -17.33 8.91 18.67
CA GLN A 142 -16.57 7.86 17.98
C GLN A 142 -17.34 7.35 16.74
N ILE A 143 -18.66 7.24 16.80
CA ILE A 143 -19.49 6.87 15.64
C ILE A 143 -19.32 7.91 14.52
N GLY A 144 -19.32 9.20 14.84
CA GLY A 144 -19.09 10.26 13.88
C GLY A 144 -17.71 10.21 13.20
N ARG A 145 -16.68 9.70 13.89
CA ARG A 145 -15.32 9.50 13.32
C ARG A 145 -15.21 8.28 12.42
N ALA A 146 -16.04 7.27 12.65
CA ALA A 146 -16.05 6.04 11.84
C ALA A 146 -16.83 6.20 10.52
N HIS A 147 -17.45 7.34 10.30
CA HIS A 147 -18.30 7.64 9.13
C HIS A 147 -17.57 8.44 8.03
N VAL A 148 -16.24 8.42 8.04
CA VAL A 148 -15.40 9.12 7.04
C VAL A 148 -15.06 8.22 5.88
#